data_c127d54facbbae5219b8bcd144c214cf
#
_entry.id   c127d54facbbae5219b8bcd144c214cf
#
_cell.length_a   1.000
_cell.length_b   1.000
_cell.length_c   1.000
_cell.angle_alpha   90.00
_cell.angle_beta   90.00
_cell.angle_gamma   90.00
#
_symmetry.space_group_name_H-M   'P 1'
#
loop_
_entity.id
_entity.type
_entity.pdbx_description
1 polymer ?
#
loop_
_entity_poly.entity_id
_entity_poly.type
_entity_poly.pdbx_seq_one_letter_code
_entity_poly.pdbx_strand_id
1 'polypeptide(L)'
;PPYIGDKYQTKEQKDDLRTFKSGKQEVRAVDYIAGWFWKASDYIKNGGRFAFVSTNSICQGVQVPLIWPKIFANGQAIFFAHENFMWGNNAARNAQVTCIIVGVADAQERRKFIYSDAARKEVANINPYLSPGDTVIVARASEPISELGVMFGGNIPRDQGNLLLSTDEARTLVDDYPQAKPLIRPIVGSAEFINGLQRVCLWISDDQ
;
A
#
# COMPACT_ATOMS: atom_id res chain seq x y z
N PRO A 1 9.64 -13.68 -6.57
CA PRO A 1 8.33 -14.20 -6.16
C PRO A 1 7.20 -13.54 -6.94
N PRO A 2 6.11 -14.27 -7.27
CA PRO A 2 4.98 -13.68 -7.98
C PRO A 2 4.22 -12.70 -7.10
N TYR A 3 3.84 -11.56 -7.67
CA TYR A 3 2.98 -10.59 -7.02
C TYR A 3 1.53 -10.79 -7.46
N ILE A 4 0.64 -10.95 -6.50
CA ILE A 4 -0.81 -10.92 -6.71
C ILE A 4 -1.41 -10.20 -5.51
N GLY A 5 -2.03 -9.04 -5.75
CA GLY A 5 -2.71 -8.28 -4.70
C GLY A 5 -3.89 -9.06 -4.11
N ASP A 6 -4.22 -8.81 -2.86
CA ASP A 6 -5.22 -9.55 -2.09
C ASP A 6 -6.59 -9.71 -2.79
N LYS A 7 -7.01 -8.70 -3.53
CA LYS A 7 -8.30 -8.68 -4.26
C LYS A 7 -8.33 -9.62 -5.46
N TYR A 8 -7.15 -9.96 -6.01
CA TYR A 8 -7.01 -10.77 -7.23
C TYR A 8 -6.60 -12.21 -6.94
N GLN A 9 -6.44 -12.58 -5.66
CA GLN A 9 -6.07 -13.93 -5.26
C GLN A 9 -7.23 -14.89 -5.39
N THR A 10 -6.93 -16.11 -5.90
CA THR A 10 -7.86 -17.22 -5.88
C THR A 10 -8.06 -17.76 -4.46
N LYS A 11 -9.06 -18.64 -4.29
CA LYS A 11 -9.30 -19.29 -3.00
C LYS A 11 -8.08 -20.13 -2.58
N GLU A 12 -7.50 -20.88 -3.49
CA GLU A 12 -6.33 -21.73 -3.27
C GLU A 12 -5.13 -20.89 -2.80
N GLN A 13 -4.88 -19.73 -3.44
CA GLN A 13 -3.81 -18.82 -3.05
C GLN A 13 -4.01 -18.23 -1.64
N LYS A 14 -5.25 -17.93 -1.27
CA LYS A 14 -5.58 -17.49 0.09
C LYS A 14 -5.41 -18.62 1.10
N ASP A 15 -5.74 -19.85 0.74
CA ASP A 15 -5.55 -21.00 1.60
C ASP A 15 -4.06 -21.33 1.78
N ASP A 16 -3.24 -21.20 0.74
CA ASP A 16 -1.77 -21.28 0.84
C ASP A 16 -1.21 -20.30 1.88
N LEU A 17 -1.63 -19.03 1.80
CA LEU A 17 -1.18 -18.02 2.76
C LEU A 17 -1.55 -18.37 4.21
N ARG A 18 -2.69 -19.02 4.41
CA ARG A 18 -3.14 -19.44 5.75
C ARG A 18 -2.24 -20.52 6.35
N THR A 19 -1.62 -21.37 5.52
CA THR A 19 -0.72 -22.43 6.00
C THR A 19 0.54 -21.89 6.67
N PHE A 20 0.99 -20.69 6.26
CA PHE A 20 2.19 -20.04 6.82
C PHE A 20 1.92 -19.17 8.03
N LYS A 21 0.67 -18.95 8.40
CA LYS A 21 0.30 -18.08 9.50
C LYS A 21 -0.05 -18.88 10.75
N SER A 22 0.74 -18.72 11.80
CA SER A 22 0.41 -19.24 13.12
C SER A 22 -0.63 -18.30 13.76
N GLY A 23 -1.87 -18.82 14.00
CA GLY A 23 -2.89 -18.10 14.77
C GLY A 23 -4.07 -17.55 13.95
N LYS A 24 -5.11 -17.06 14.69
CA LYS A 24 -6.41 -16.60 14.14
C LYS A 24 -6.38 -15.25 13.40
N GLN A 25 -5.22 -14.64 13.20
CA GLN A 25 -5.19 -13.38 12.47
C GLN A 25 -5.57 -13.59 11.00
N GLU A 26 -6.54 -12.85 10.54
CA GLU A 26 -7.03 -12.92 9.16
C GLU A 26 -5.93 -12.60 8.15
N VAL A 27 -5.81 -13.47 7.14
CA VAL A 27 -4.93 -13.25 5.97
C VAL A 27 -5.59 -12.25 4.99
N ARG A 28 -6.61 -11.53 5.44
CA ARG A 28 -7.24 -10.47 4.64
C ARG A 28 -6.26 -9.33 4.42
N ALA A 29 -6.27 -8.80 3.23
CA ALA A 29 -5.44 -7.68 2.80
C ALA A 29 -3.93 -7.98 2.67
N VAL A 30 -3.51 -9.24 2.69
CA VAL A 30 -2.09 -9.60 2.48
C VAL A 30 -1.84 -9.96 1.03
N ASP A 31 -0.86 -9.34 0.41
CA ASP A 31 -0.41 -9.69 -0.93
C ASP A 31 0.22 -11.09 -0.96
N TYR A 32 -0.01 -11.87 -2.05
CA TYR A 32 0.42 -13.27 -2.14
C TYR A 32 1.94 -13.45 -1.97
N ILE A 33 2.70 -12.44 -2.34
CA ILE A 33 4.16 -12.44 -2.19
C ILE A 33 4.60 -12.63 -0.73
N ALA A 34 3.78 -12.28 0.26
CA ALA A 34 4.08 -12.46 1.68
C ALA A 34 4.34 -13.92 2.05
N GLY A 35 3.64 -14.86 1.42
CA GLY A 35 3.84 -16.30 1.63
C GLY A 35 5.27 -16.75 1.33
N TRP A 36 5.90 -16.14 0.32
CA TRP A 36 7.30 -16.42 -0.03
C TRP A 36 8.25 -15.93 1.04
N PHE A 37 8.02 -14.72 1.58
CA PHE A 37 8.80 -14.18 2.68
C PHE A 37 8.67 -15.02 3.94
N TRP A 38 7.45 -15.46 4.30
CA TRP A 38 7.21 -16.29 5.46
C TRP A 38 7.84 -17.68 5.31
N LYS A 39 7.70 -18.31 4.13
CA LYS A 39 8.32 -19.60 3.84
C LYS A 39 9.84 -19.53 3.91
N ALA A 40 10.43 -18.49 3.33
CA ALA A 40 11.88 -18.28 3.39
C ALA A 40 12.36 -17.99 4.81
N SER A 41 11.61 -17.18 5.58
CA SER A 41 11.87 -16.92 6.99
C SER A 41 11.85 -18.21 7.81
N ASP A 42 10.83 -19.04 7.63
CA ASP A 42 10.75 -20.34 8.31
C ASP A 42 11.90 -21.28 7.90
N TYR A 43 12.33 -21.25 6.65
CA TYR A 43 13.44 -22.06 6.14
C TYR A 43 14.80 -21.70 6.77
N ILE A 44 15.05 -20.40 7.03
CA ILE A 44 16.31 -19.93 7.60
C ILE A 44 16.32 -19.80 9.13
N LYS A 45 15.32 -20.33 9.85
CA LYS A 45 15.24 -20.23 11.34
C LYS A 45 16.49 -20.72 12.06
N ASN A 46 17.18 -21.70 11.51
CA ASN A 46 18.40 -22.28 12.10
C ASN A 46 19.68 -21.67 11.51
N GLY A 47 19.59 -20.50 10.92
CA GLY A 47 20.70 -19.80 10.27
C GLY A 47 20.53 -19.74 8.76
N GLY A 48 21.20 -18.77 8.15
CA GLY A 48 21.15 -18.53 6.71
C GLY A 48 20.63 -17.13 6.38
N ARG A 49 20.48 -16.91 5.09
CA ARG A 49 20.04 -15.62 4.54
C ARG A 49 19.16 -15.86 3.33
N PHE A 50 18.21 -14.99 3.09
CA PHE A 50 17.50 -14.93 1.82
C PHE A 50 17.38 -13.49 1.34
N ALA A 51 17.16 -13.30 0.06
CA ALA A 51 16.83 -12.02 -0.52
C ALA A 51 15.85 -12.20 -1.67
N PHE A 52 14.90 -11.27 -1.77
CA PHE A 52 13.93 -11.25 -2.85
C PHE A 52 13.83 -9.87 -3.49
N VAL A 53 13.63 -9.87 -4.80
CA VAL A 53 13.04 -8.74 -5.51
C VAL A 53 11.53 -8.81 -5.30
N SER A 54 10.93 -7.71 -4.92
CA SER A 54 9.51 -7.60 -4.60
C SER A 54 8.94 -6.28 -5.08
N THR A 55 7.63 -6.19 -5.19
CA THR A 55 6.95 -4.89 -5.23
C THR A 55 7.18 -4.18 -3.90
N ASN A 56 7.24 -2.85 -3.93
CA ASN A 56 7.43 -2.04 -2.73
C ASN A 56 6.27 -2.13 -1.72
N SER A 57 5.13 -2.69 -2.12
CA SER A 57 3.94 -2.83 -1.27
C SER A 57 4.22 -3.52 0.07
N ILE A 58 5.12 -4.53 0.10
CA ILE A 58 5.47 -5.25 1.33
C ILE A 58 6.09 -4.37 2.43
N CYS A 59 6.60 -3.21 2.06
CA CYS A 59 7.23 -2.23 2.94
C CYS A 59 6.37 -0.98 3.13
N GLN A 60 5.09 -1.04 2.78
CA GLN A 60 4.18 0.10 2.83
C GLN A 60 2.83 -0.23 3.47
N GLY A 61 2.21 0.79 4.06
CA GLY A 61 0.84 0.76 4.54
C GLY A 61 0.51 -0.47 5.40
N VAL A 62 -0.63 -1.09 5.11
CA VAL A 62 -1.16 -2.22 5.89
C VAL A 62 -0.35 -3.51 5.72
N GLN A 63 0.49 -3.63 4.70
CA GLN A 63 1.30 -4.83 4.48
C GLN A 63 2.37 -4.98 5.58
N VAL A 64 2.94 -3.87 6.04
CA VAL A 64 4.01 -3.89 7.06
C VAL A 64 3.58 -4.60 8.34
N PRO A 65 2.50 -4.20 9.03
CA PRO A 65 2.07 -4.87 10.25
C PRO A 65 1.55 -6.30 10.04
N LEU A 66 1.23 -6.67 8.80
CA LEU A 66 0.77 -8.02 8.49
C LEU A 66 1.90 -8.99 8.17
N ILE A 67 2.99 -8.54 7.56
CA ILE A 67 4.07 -9.39 7.05
C ILE A 67 5.22 -9.50 8.05
N TRP A 68 5.76 -8.37 8.49
CA TRP A 68 7.04 -8.31 9.18
C TRP A 68 7.08 -8.84 10.61
N PRO A 69 6.02 -8.72 11.44
CA PRO A 69 6.06 -9.25 12.81
C PRO A 69 6.41 -10.72 12.88
N LYS A 70 5.92 -11.55 11.95
CA LYS A 70 6.24 -12.97 11.93
C LYS A 70 7.74 -13.22 11.67
N ILE A 71 8.32 -12.45 10.74
CA ILE A 71 9.74 -12.57 10.36
C ILE A 71 10.61 -12.17 11.55
N PHE A 72 10.31 -11.04 12.18
CA PHE A 72 11.06 -10.57 13.34
C PHE A 72 10.90 -11.48 14.57
N ALA A 73 9.72 -12.10 14.76
CA ALA A 73 9.50 -13.09 15.80
C ALA A 73 10.36 -14.37 15.64
N ASN A 74 10.83 -14.65 14.42
CA ASN A 74 11.78 -15.72 14.16
C ASN A 74 13.24 -15.34 14.51
N GLY A 75 13.48 -14.19 15.16
CA GLY A 75 14.82 -13.69 15.48
C GLY A 75 15.60 -13.17 14.27
N GLN A 76 14.89 -12.73 13.24
CA GLN A 76 15.46 -12.26 11.99
C GLN A 76 15.33 -10.74 11.84
N ALA A 77 16.15 -10.16 10.98
CA ALA A 77 16.14 -8.73 10.66
C ALA A 77 16.48 -8.49 9.19
N ILE A 78 16.13 -7.32 8.70
CA ILE A 78 16.57 -6.85 7.39
C ILE A 78 18.05 -6.47 7.50
N PHE A 79 18.93 -7.14 6.72
CA PHE A 79 20.36 -6.84 6.73
C PHE A 79 20.80 -6.03 5.51
N PHE A 80 20.06 -6.10 4.41
CA PHE A 80 20.21 -5.12 3.34
C PHE A 80 18.87 -4.85 2.65
N ALA A 81 18.79 -3.65 2.06
CA ALA A 81 17.68 -3.26 1.21
C ALA A 81 18.21 -2.45 0.02
N HIS A 82 17.60 -2.60 -1.15
CA HIS A 82 17.70 -1.65 -2.25
C HIS A 82 16.40 -0.86 -2.29
N GLU A 83 16.54 0.47 -2.24
CA GLU A 83 15.41 1.39 -2.32
C GLU A 83 14.63 1.22 -3.63
N ASN A 84 13.51 1.90 -3.72
CA ASN A 84 12.60 1.83 -4.87
C ASN A 84 13.31 2.05 -6.20
N PHE A 85 13.11 1.12 -7.13
CA PHE A 85 13.54 1.25 -8.51
C PHE A 85 12.43 0.80 -9.46
N MET A 86 12.44 1.34 -10.66
CA MET A 86 11.47 0.94 -11.69
C MET A 86 11.90 -0.38 -12.32
N TRP A 87 11.00 -1.37 -12.26
CA TRP A 87 11.24 -2.62 -12.97
C TRP A 87 11.10 -2.38 -14.48
N GLY A 88 12.21 -2.45 -15.20
CA GLY A 88 12.25 -2.41 -16.65
C GLY A 88 12.37 -3.81 -17.23
N ASN A 89 11.53 -4.16 -18.19
CA ASN A 89 11.71 -5.34 -19.02
C ASN A 89 11.57 -4.93 -20.50
N ASN A 90 12.10 -5.77 -21.40
CA ASN A 90 12.05 -5.54 -22.85
C ASN A 90 10.70 -5.94 -23.48
N ALA A 91 9.63 -6.11 -22.70
CA ALA A 91 8.32 -6.46 -23.20
C ALA A 91 7.64 -5.26 -23.87
N ALA A 92 6.89 -5.50 -24.94
CA ALA A 92 6.18 -4.48 -25.71
C ALA A 92 5.11 -3.71 -24.88
N ARG A 93 4.68 -4.27 -23.75
CA ARG A 93 3.82 -3.61 -22.74
C ARG A 93 4.54 -3.70 -21.41
N ASN A 94 5.37 -2.72 -21.13
CA ASN A 94 6.12 -2.62 -19.89
C ASN A 94 5.17 -2.19 -18.75
N ALA A 95 4.88 -3.10 -17.84
CA ALA A 95 4.23 -2.73 -16.59
C ALA A 95 5.24 -1.95 -15.75
N GLN A 96 5.04 -0.66 -15.60
CA GLN A 96 5.85 0.18 -14.71
C GLN A 96 5.52 -0.17 -13.26
N VAL A 97 6.28 -1.13 -12.71
CA VAL A 97 6.12 -1.58 -11.32
C VAL A 97 7.31 -1.08 -10.51
N THR A 98 7.04 -0.40 -9.43
CA THR A 98 8.07 -0.02 -8.48
C THR A 98 8.48 -1.24 -7.64
N CYS A 99 9.74 -1.62 -7.76
CA CYS A 99 10.33 -2.75 -7.05
C CYS A 99 11.32 -2.31 -5.99
N ILE A 100 11.59 -3.24 -5.07
CA ILE A 100 12.63 -3.16 -4.05
C ILE A 100 13.38 -4.49 -4.01
N ILE A 101 14.56 -4.49 -3.39
CA ILE A 101 15.24 -5.73 -3.01
C ILE A 101 15.37 -5.74 -1.49
N VAL A 102 14.99 -6.83 -0.86
CA VAL A 102 15.10 -6.98 0.59
C VAL A 102 15.81 -8.27 0.93
N GLY A 103 16.88 -8.17 1.70
CA GLY A 103 17.61 -9.30 2.28
C GLY A 103 17.34 -9.43 3.77
N VAL A 104 17.04 -10.65 4.20
CA VAL A 104 16.73 -11.01 5.58
C VAL A 104 17.75 -12.03 6.07
N ALA A 105 18.23 -11.84 7.29
CA ALA A 105 19.18 -12.71 7.97
C ALA A 105 18.88 -12.77 9.47
N ASP A 106 19.70 -13.48 10.23
CA ASP A 106 19.68 -13.42 11.70
C ASP A 106 19.77 -11.97 12.19
N ALA A 107 19.03 -11.62 13.24
CA ALA A 107 19.03 -10.28 13.83
C ALA A 107 20.40 -9.85 14.38
N GLN A 108 21.30 -10.80 14.65
CA GLN A 108 22.67 -10.57 15.09
C GLN A 108 23.61 -10.12 13.95
N GLU A 109 23.13 -10.09 12.70
CA GLU A 109 23.91 -9.55 11.58
C GLU A 109 24.32 -8.11 11.85
N ARG A 110 25.65 -7.88 11.97
CA ARG A 110 26.17 -6.60 12.42
C ARG A 110 26.25 -5.54 11.34
N ARG A 111 26.43 -5.96 10.07
CA ARG A 111 26.57 -5.02 8.95
C ARG A 111 25.29 -4.98 8.14
N LYS A 112 24.66 -3.82 8.15
CA LYS A 112 23.41 -3.60 7.42
C LYS A 112 23.58 -2.46 6.41
N PHE A 113 23.07 -2.65 5.22
CA PHE A 113 23.26 -1.70 4.12
C PHE A 113 21.95 -1.35 3.43
N ILE A 114 21.77 -0.06 3.18
CA ILE A 114 20.75 0.44 2.28
C ILE A 114 21.44 0.90 1.00
N TYR A 115 20.93 0.44 -0.13
CA TYR A 115 21.39 0.77 -1.47
C TYR A 115 20.34 1.64 -2.16
N SER A 116 20.80 2.64 -2.87
CA SER A 116 20.06 3.42 -3.85
C SER A 116 20.86 3.47 -5.15
N ASP A 117 20.28 4.01 -6.23
CA ASP A 117 20.97 4.15 -7.52
C ASP A 117 22.28 4.95 -7.40
N ALA A 118 22.37 5.86 -6.44
CA ALA A 118 23.50 6.77 -6.26
C ALA A 118 24.49 6.36 -5.16
N ALA A 119 24.10 5.51 -4.21
CA ALA A 119 24.89 5.29 -3.02
C ALA A 119 24.62 3.97 -2.29
N ARG A 120 25.64 3.54 -1.51
CA ARG A 120 25.50 2.52 -0.47
C ARG A 120 25.73 3.18 0.89
N LYS A 121 24.77 3.02 1.80
CA LYS A 121 24.85 3.53 3.16
C LYS A 121 24.88 2.39 4.16
N GLU A 122 25.91 2.33 5.01
CA GLU A 122 25.93 1.43 6.17
C GLU A 122 25.10 2.05 7.30
N VAL A 123 24.25 1.24 7.93
CA VAL A 123 23.30 1.68 8.96
C VAL A 123 23.27 0.69 10.12
N ALA A 124 22.93 1.17 11.30
CA ALA A 124 22.81 0.32 12.49
C ALA A 124 21.62 -0.64 12.41
N ASN A 125 20.50 -0.18 11.85
CA ASN A 125 19.31 -1.00 11.66
C ASN A 125 18.50 -0.53 10.45
N ILE A 126 17.77 -1.45 9.85
CA ILE A 126 16.84 -1.19 8.74
C ILE A 126 15.45 -1.59 9.23
N ASN A 127 14.55 -0.62 9.28
CA ASN A 127 13.16 -0.87 9.66
C ASN A 127 12.34 -1.46 8.48
N PRO A 128 11.12 -1.96 8.71
CA PRO A 128 10.33 -2.58 7.65
C PRO A 128 9.85 -1.62 6.55
N TYR A 129 10.05 -0.31 6.71
CA TYR A 129 9.81 0.71 5.67
C TYR A 129 11.06 1.00 4.84
N LEU A 130 12.11 0.20 4.99
CA LEU A 130 13.43 0.30 4.36
C LEU A 130 14.18 1.60 4.69
N SER A 131 13.90 2.19 5.82
CA SER A 131 14.58 3.39 6.32
C SER A 131 15.53 3.03 7.48
N PRO A 132 16.62 3.81 7.67
CA PRO A 132 17.45 3.66 8.86
C PRO A 132 16.68 4.01 10.12
N GLY A 133 16.87 3.25 11.18
CA GLY A 133 16.28 3.54 12.49
C GLY A 133 15.68 2.30 13.15
N ASP A 134 15.03 2.51 14.29
CA ASP A 134 14.44 1.45 15.09
C ASP A 134 13.36 0.69 14.33
N THR A 135 13.18 -0.57 14.69
CA THR A 135 12.13 -1.42 14.12
C THR A 135 10.77 -1.00 14.65
N VAL A 136 10.18 -0.01 14.03
CA VAL A 136 8.83 0.48 14.34
C VAL A 136 7.84 -0.12 13.34
N ILE A 137 6.70 -0.60 13.82
CA ILE A 137 5.60 -1.09 13.01
C ILE A 137 4.36 -0.28 13.33
N VAL A 138 3.86 0.45 12.34
CA VAL A 138 2.64 1.23 12.47
C VAL A 138 1.44 0.36 12.11
N ALA A 139 0.66 -0.02 13.11
CA ALA A 139 -0.58 -0.73 12.92
C ALA A 139 -1.72 0.23 12.54
N ARG A 140 -2.74 -0.31 11.85
CA ARG A 140 -3.96 0.45 11.60
C ARG A 140 -4.64 0.79 12.92
N ALA A 141 -4.94 2.07 13.13
CA ALA A 141 -5.72 2.56 14.25
C ALA A 141 -7.02 3.20 13.73
N SER A 142 -8.09 3.11 14.51
CA SER A 142 -9.36 3.80 14.25
C SER A 142 -9.39 5.19 14.90
N GLU A 143 -8.51 5.42 15.86
CA GLU A 143 -8.41 6.65 16.60
C GLU A 143 -7.01 7.27 16.44
N PRO A 144 -6.87 8.60 16.49
CA PRO A 144 -5.58 9.26 16.43
C PRO A 144 -4.72 8.88 17.64
N ILE A 145 -3.40 8.75 17.45
CA ILE A 145 -2.42 8.50 18.50
C ILE A 145 -2.18 9.77 19.34
N SER A 146 -2.49 10.92 18.76
CA SER A 146 -2.32 12.24 19.36
C SER A 146 -3.67 12.81 19.84
N GLU A 147 -3.63 13.84 20.67
CA GLU A 147 -4.82 14.56 21.14
C GLU A 147 -5.49 15.42 20.05
N LEU A 148 -5.13 15.23 18.79
CA LEU A 148 -5.78 15.90 17.67
C LEU A 148 -7.17 15.32 17.42
N GLY A 149 -8.07 16.16 16.90
CA GLY A 149 -9.42 15.76 16.56
C GLY A 149 -9.48 14.58 15.57
N VAL A 150 -10.58 13.85 15.58
CA VAL A 150 -10.82 12.72 14.69
C VAL A 150 -10.78 13.19 13.23
N MET A 151 -10.01 12.48 12.41
CA MET A 151 -9.96 12.73 10.97
C MET A 151 -11.06 11.90 10.28
N PHE A 152 -11.97 12.60 9.65
CA PHE A 152 -13.04 11.98 8.86
C PHE A 152 -12.60 11.81 7.40
N GLY A 153 -13.05 10.76 6.75
CA GLY A 153 -12.96 10.64 5.30
C GLY A 153 -13.78 11.75 4.64
N GLY A 154 -13.23 12.35 3.58
CA GLY A 154 -14.00 13.29 2.76
C GLY A 154 -15.16 12.61 2.02
N ASN A 155 -16.02 13.42 1.41
CA ASN A 155 -17.10 12.93 0.56
C ASN A 155 -16.52 12.24 -0.68
N ILE A 156 -16.81 10.96 -0.83
CA ILE A 156 -16.40 10.18 -1.99
C ILE A 156 -17.67 9.74 -2.73
N PRO A 157 -17.89 10.20 -3.97
CA PRO A 157 -18.99 9.70 -4.79
C PRO A 157 -18.85 8.20 -4.98
N ARG A 158 -19.90 7.44 -4.63
CA ARG A 158 -19.92 5.96 -4.78
C ARG A 158 -20.99 5.49 -5.76
N ASP A 159 -21.43 6.37 -6.62
CA ASP A 159 -22.51 6.28 -7.59
C ASP A 159 -22.00 5.97 -9.00
N GLN A 160 -20.75 5.49 -9.14
CA GLN A 160 -20.06 5.24 -10.40
C GLN A 160 -19.86 6.50 -11.27
N GLY A 161 -19.96 7.68 -10.68
CA GLY A 161 -19.76 8.96 -11.35
C GLY A 161 -21.02 9.55 -11.97
N ASN A 162 -22.20 8.97 -11.75
CA ASN A 162 -23.44 9.44 -12.35
C ASN A 162 -23.91 10.82 -11.84
N LEU A 163 -23.46 11.21 -10.64
CA LEU A 163 -23.76 12.53 -10.06
C LEU A 163 -22.66 13.56 -10.31
N LEU A 164 -21.60 13.18 -11.05
CA LEU A 164 -20.52 14.08 -11.41
C LEU A 164 -20.77 14.66 -12.80
N LEU A 165 -20.69 15.96 -12.94
CA LEU A 165 -20.94 16.67 -14.18
C LEU A 165 -19.77 17.58 -14.54
N SER A 166 -19.47 17.67 -15.82
CA SER A 166 -18.70 18.78 -16.36
C SER A 166 -19.50 20.07 -16.27
N THR A 167 -18.83 21.19 -16.44
CA THR A 167 -19.49 22.50 -16.44
C THR A 167 -20.52 22.64 -17.57
N ASP A 168 -20.28 22.01 -18.73
CA ASP A 168 -21.19 22.06 -19.86
C ASP A 168 -22.40 21.15 -19.65
N GLU A 169 -22.20 19.93 -19.12
CA GLU A 169 -23.33 19.05 -18.74
C GLU A 169 -24.21 19.70 -17.67
N ALA A 170 -23.61 20.36 -16.69
CA ALA A 170 -24.37 21.09 -15.67
C ALA A 170 -25.19 22.25 -16.25
N ARG A 171 -24.63 22.96 -17.24
CA ARG A 171 -25.34 24.06 -17.93
C ARG A 171 -26.54 23.52 -18.69
N THR A 172 -26.35 22.46 -19.51
CA THR A 172 -27.41 21.77 -20.22
C THR A 172 -28.51 21.28 -19.27
N LEU A 173 -28.11 20.65 -18.15
CA LEU A 173 -29.05 20.19 -17.13
C LEU A 173 -29.92 21.34 -16.56
N VAL A 174 -29.32 22.49 -16.30
CA VAL A 174 -30.07 23.67 -15.77
C VAL A 174 -30.96 24.28 -16.84
N ASP A 175 -30.56 24.30 -18.09
CA ASP A 175 -31.38 24.79 -19.20
C ASP A 175 -32.62 23.92 -19.39
N ASP A 176 -32.46 22.59 -19.32
CA ASP A 176 -33.58 21.63 -19.45
C ASP A 176 -34.44 21.55 -18.16
N TYR A 177 -33.79 21.66 -17.00
CA TYR A 177 -34.40 21.51 -15.67
C TYR A 177 -33.95 22.63 -14.72
N PRO A 178 -34.51 23.83 -14.80
CA PRO A 178 -34.09 25.00 -13.97
C PRO A 178 -34.12 24.76 -12.46
N GLN A 179 -34.99 23.85 -12.01
CA GLN A 179 -35.10 23.45 -10.61
C GLN A 179 -33.85 22.64 -10.10
N ALA A 180 -33.01 22.14 -10.99
CA ALA A 180 -31.77 21.45 -10.61
C ALA A 180 -30.66 22.43 -10.16
N LYS A 181 -30.73 23.71 -10.49
CA LYS A 181 -29.70 24.71 -10.20
C LYS A 181 -29.26 24.73 -8.73
N PRO A 182 -30.16 24.73 -7.73
CA PRO A 182 -29.76 24.73 -6.33
C PRO A 182 -29.08 23.47 -5.86
N LEU A 183 -29.15 22.35 -6.63
CA LEU A 183 -28.51 21.07 -6.30
C LEU A 183 -27.07 20.99 -6.82
N ILE A 184 -26.66 21.89 -7.70
CA ILE A 184 -25.32 21.87 -8.29
C ILE A 184 -24.31 22.48 -7.31
N ARG A 185 -23.28 21.73 -6.96
CA ARG A 185 -22.18 22.16 -6.09
C ARG A 185 -20.84 21.91 -6.75
N PRO A 186 -19.84 22.77 -6.53
CA PRO A 186 -18.49 22.48 -6.98
C PRO A 186 -17.94 21.26 -6.22
N ILE A 187 -17.23 20.39 -6.95
CA ILE A 187 -16.46 19.28 -6.36
C ILE A 187 -14.98 19.52 -6.64
N VAL A 188 -14.17 19.36 -5.60
CA VAL A 188 -12.71 19.49 -5.70
C VAL A 188 -12.07 18.23 -5.15
N GLY A 189 -11.55 17.41 -6.04
CA GLY A 189 -10.68 16.28 -5.72
C GLY A 189 -9.23 16.62 -6.06
N SER A 190 -8.35 15.63 -5.94
CA SER A 190 -6.92 15.82 -6.26
C SER A 190 -6.68 16.20 -7.71
N ALA A 191 -7.44 15.66 -8.65
CA ALA A 191 -7.30 15.99 -10.07
C ALA A 191 -7.68 17.46 -10.34
N GLU A 192 -8.76 17.94 -9.75
CA GLU A 192 -9.21 19.33 -9.87
C GLU A 192 -8.19 20.28 -9.23
N PHE A 193 -7.72 19.93 -8.02
CA PHE A 193 -6.77 20.75 -7.30
C PHE A 193 -5.41 20.85 -8.01
N ILE A 194 -4.87 19.71 -8.47
CA ILE A 194 -3.52 19.65 -9.08
C ILE A 194 -3.54 20.25 -10.49
N ASN A 195 -4.59 19.98 -11.28
CA ASN A 195 -4.64 20.34 -12.70
C ASN A 195 -5.52 21.57 -12.99
N GLY A 196 -6.10 22.21 -11.97
CA GLY A 196 -6.99 23.34 -12.14
C GLY A 196 -8.29 23.03 -12.89
N LEU A 197 -8.74 21.76 -12.85
CA LEU A 197 -9.96 21.33 -13.51
C LEU A 197 -11.19 21.82 -12.74
N GLN A 198 -12.28 22.06 -13.47
CA GLN A 198 -13.55 22.41 -12.86
C GLN A 198 -14.58 21.31 -13.14
N ARG A 199 -15.09 20.71 -12.08
CA ARG A 199 -16.23 19.80 -12.11
C ARG A 199 -17.24 20.20 -11.04
N VAL A 200 -18.46 19.78 -11.24
CA VAL A 200 -19.55 19.94 -10.28
C VAL A 200 -20.21 18.60 -10.00
N CYS A 201 -20.98 18.56 -8.96
CA CYS A 201 -21.81 17.39 -8.65
C CYS A 201 -23.26 17.82 -8.36
N LEU A 202 -24.18 16.90 -8.53
CA LEU A 202 -25.50 17.00 -7.96
C LEU A 202 -25.42 16.62 -6.48
N TRP A 203 -25.73 17.56 -5.62
CA TRP A 203 -25.79 17.37 -4.17
C TRP A 203 -27.24 17.29 -3.75
N ILE A 204 -27.70 16.08 -3.48
CA ILE A 204 -29.07 15.80 -3.04
C ILE A 204 -28.98 15.45 -1.56
N SER A 205 -29.67 16.17 -0.71
CA SER A 205 -29.76 15.85 0.72
C SER A 205 -30.96 14.95 0.99
N ASP A 206 -30.92 14.24 2.13
CA ASP A 206 -31.99 13.30 2.50
C ASP A 206 -33.35 14.02 2.74
N ASP A 207 -33.34 15.34 2.84
CA ASP A 207 -34.53 16.17 3.04
C ASP A 207 -35.12 16.68 1.71
N GLN A 208 -34.57 16.30 0.58
CA GLN A 208 -34.98 16.65 -0.77
C GLN A 208 -35.38 15.41 -1.55
#